data_c616cb71b2c5a9beedb7a30634eb791c
#
_entry.id   c616cb71b2c5a9beedb7a30634eb791c
#
_cell.length_a   1.000
_cell.length_b   1.000
_cell.length_c   1.000
_cell.angle_alpha   90.00
_cell.angle_beta   90.00
_cell.angle_gamma   90.00
#
_symmetry.space_group_name_H-M   'P 1'
#
loop_
_entity.id
_entity.type
_entity.pdbx_description
1 polymer ?
#
loop_
_entity_poly.entity_id
_entity_poly.type
_entity_poly.pdbx_seq_one_letter_code
_entity_poly.pdbx_strand_id
1 'polypeptide(L)'
;MNQSHSPRPWSGDFDFDGSDRRFAFSRQSFFQQSNDSEKPLFSRTVSSIDIPPNIYPQDASGSNRFFRGVMSGNKQMMRLFMLISLNVAYSTAELFIGLLSGRVGLVSDAFHLTFGCGLLTFSLFAMASSREKPDRVYTYGYKRLEVLSAFTNALFLLFMSFSLAVEALHAFIQDESEHKHYLIVSAVTNLLVNLIGVWFFRNYARINLVYRKAEDMNYHSVCLHVLADSIRSAGLILASWLLTLGVKNADVLCLGLVSATVFFLDVPLFRTAGGILLQMAPPRIPSSALSKCWRQVSSREDVSAVSQARFWELVPGHVIGSISLQVKDGVDDRPILQYVHDLYHELGIHDLAVQIDYT
;
A
#
# COMPACT_ATOMS: atom_id res chain seq x y z
N MET A 1 -52.42 7.49 13.12
CA MET A 1 -52.14 6.21 12.45
C MET A 1 -50.90 6.39 11.58
N ASN A 2 -49.72 6.11 12.15
CA ASN A 2 -48.43 6.18 11.48
C ASN A 2 -48.02 4.77 11.13
N GLN A 3 -47.89 4.47 9.84
CA GLN A 3 -47.29 3.24 9.37
C GLN A 3 -45.80 3.48 9.08
N SER A 4 -44.95 2.86 9.88
CA SER A 4 -43.50 2.74 9.67
C SER A 4 -43.19 1.80 8.53
N HIS A 5 -42.59 2.30 7.44
CA HIS A 5 -42.01 1.48 6.39
C HIS A 5 -40.59 1.03 6.80
N SER A 6 -40.46 -0.26 7.08
CA SER A 6 -39.14 -0.92 7.13
C SER A 6 -38.64 -1.21 5.70
N PRO A 7 -37.34 -1.04 5.39
CA PRO A 7 -36.81 -1.38 4.07
C PRO A 7 -36.75 -2.92 3.91
N ARG A 8 -37.29 -3.42 2.82
CA ARG A 8 -37.22 -4.83 2.42
C ARG A 8 -35.80 -5.19 1.95
N PRO A 9 -35.33 -6.42 2.21
CA PRO A 9 -34.07 -6.89 1.67
C PRO A 9 -34.16 -7.06 0.15
N TRP A 10 -33.11 -6.70 -0.53
CA TRP A 10 -32.94 -6.77 -1.98
C TRP A 10 -32.95 -8.24 -2.45
N SER A 11 -34.06 -8.71 -2.99
CA SER A 11 -34.16 -9.92 -3.79
C SER A 11 -34.31 -9.47 -5.26
N GLY A 12 -33.19 -9.27 -5.91
CA GLY A 12 -33.15 -9.01 -7.33
C GLY A 12 -33.02 -10.33 -8.09
N ASP A 13 -34.14 -10.90 -8.51
CA ASP A 13 -34.14 -11.80 -9.66
C ASP A 13 -33.80 -10.97 -10.89
N PHE A 14 -32.56 -11.12 -11.39
CA PHE A 14 -32.18 -10.63 -12.70
C PHE A 14 -32.67 -11.62 -13.75
N ASP A 15 -33.83 -11.35 -14.31
CA ASP A 15 -34.28 -11.94 -15.56
C ASP A 15 -33.38 -11.37 -16.67
N PHE A 16 -32.44 -12.19 -17.16
CA PHE A 16 -31.62 -11.87 -18.34
C PHE A 16 -32.43 -12.18 -19.58
N ASP A 17 -32.98 -11.13 -20.16
CA ASP A 17 -33.47 -11.18 -21.54
C ASP A 17 -32.27 -11.35 -22.50
N GLY A 18 -32.34 -12.42 -23.30
CA GLY A 18 -31.22 -12.91 -24.09
C GLY A 18 -30.85 -12.01 -25.26
N SER A 19 -29.91 -11.10 -25.05
CA SER A 19 -29.08 -10.54 -26.10
C SER A 19 -27.66 -11.02 -25.91
N ASP A 20 -27.10 -11.69 -26.92
CA ASP A 20 -25.83 -12.40 -26.96
C ASP A 20 -24.62 -11.59 -26.48
N ARG A 21 -24.39 -11.58 -25.17
CA ARG A 21 -23.12 -11.11 -24.59
C ARG A 21 -22.41 -12.29 -23.93
N ARG A 22 -21.44 -12.88 -24.62
CA ARG A 22 -20.61 -13.96 -24.09
C ARG A 22 -19.41 -13.32 -23.36
N PHE A 23 -19.34 -13.46 -22.03
CA PHE A 23 -18.18 -13.08 -21.25
C PHE A 23 -17.21 -14.26 -21.16
N ALA A 24 -16.02 -14.13 -21.74
CA ALA A 24 -14.95 -15.11 -21.60
C ALA A 24 -13.91 -14.63 -20.59
N PHE A 25 -13.88 -15.27 -19.42
CA PHE A 25 -12.81 -15.09 -18.44
C PHE A 25 -11.80 -16.23 -18.56
N SER A 26 -10.57 -15.92 -18.98
CA SER A 26 -9.47 -16.89 -18.99
C SER A 26 -8.43 -16.52 -17.94
N ARG A 27 -8.30 -17.37 -16.93
CA ARG A 27 -7.23 -17.32 -15.94
C ARG A 27 -6.33 -18.53 -16.16
N GLN A 28 -5.17 -18.33 -16.79
CA GLN A 28 -4.16 -19.39 -16.86
C GLN A 28 -3.38 -19.46 -15.55
N SER A 29 -3.68 -20.48 -14.74
CA SER A 29 -2.79 -20.91 -13.67
C SER A 29 -1.85 -21.98 -14.22
N PHE A 30 -0.55 -21.71 -14.22
CA PHE A 30 0.49 -22.69 -14.54
C PHE A 30 0.48 -23.81 -13.50
N PHE A 31 -0.02 -24.98 -13.87
CA PHE A 31 0.30 -26.24 -13.19
C PHE A 31 1.26 -27.03 -14.05
N GLN A 32 2.34 -27.46 -13.45
CA GLN A 32 3.37 -28.33 -14.01
C GLN A 32 2.74 -29.63 -14.50
N GLN A 33 2.92 -29.92 -15.78
CA GLN A 33 2.33 -31.06 -16.49
C GLN A 33 3.10 -32.32 -16.15
N SER A 34 2.46 -33.27 -15.46
CA SER A 34 2.84 -34.68 -15.49
C SER A 34 1.94 -35.38 -16.51
N ASN A 35 2.58 -36.13 -17.43
CA ASN A 35 1.95 -36.90 -18.47
C ASN A 35 0.85 -37.81 -17.93
N ASP A 36 -0.35 -37.75 -18.51
CA ASP A 36 -1.06 -38.92 -19.03
C ASP A 36 -2.39 -38.53 -19.72
N SER A 37 -2.54 -39.10 -20.92
CA SER A 37 -3.72 -39.44 -21.73
C SER A 37 -5.04 -38.71 -21.52
N GLU A 38 -5.53 -38.18 -22.66
CA GLU A 38 -6.93 -37.88 -23.00
C GLU A 38 -7.85 -37.31 -21.93
N LYS A 39 -7.88 -35.99 -21.82
CA LYS A 39 -8.90 -35.27 -21.07
C LYS A 39 -9.64 -34.29 -21.98
N PRO A 40 -10.96 -34.12 -21.78
CA PRO A 40 -11.81 -33.27 -22.65
C PRO A 40 -11.35 -31.82 -22.56
N LEU A 41 -11.47 -31.10 -23.68
CA LEU A 41 -10.99 -29.74 -23.96
C LEU A 41 -11.61 -28.63 -23.10
N PHE A 42 -12.44 -28.95 -22.13
CA PHE A 42 -13.05 -28.03 -21.17
C PHE A 42 -12.67 -28.43 -19.75
N SER A 43 -11.50 -28.02 -19.32
CA SER A 43 -11.23 -27.91 -17.89
C SER A 43 -12.08 -26.76 -17.36
N ARG A 44 -13.14 -27.08 -16.60
CA ARG A 44 -13.92 -26.14 -15.83
C ARG A 44 -12.96 -25.35 -14.95
N THR A 45 -12.68 -24.10 -15.29
CA THR A 45 -11.92 -23.21 -14.42
C THR A 45 -12.76 -23.01 -13.16
N VAL A 46 -12.30 -23.61 -12.05
CA VAL A 46 -12.94 -23.40 -10.75
C VAL A 46 -12.75 -21.92 -10.41
N SER A 47 -13.80 -21.14 -10.60
CA SER A 47 -13.85 -19.76 -10.12
C SER A 47 -13.64 -19.79 -8.61
N SER A 48 -12.93 -18.82 -8.07
CA SER A 48 -12.78 -18.68 -6.61
C SER A 48 -14.13 -18.54 -5.86
N ILE A 49 -15.23 -18.35 -6.61
CA ILE A 49 -16.61 -18.29 -6.15
C ILE A 49 -17.21 -19.70 -5.97
N ASP A 50 -16.69 -20.72 -6.69
CA ASP A 50 -17.21 -22.10 -6.65
C ASP A 50 -16.63 -22.95 -5.51
N ILE A 51 -15.91 -22.38 -4.57
CA ILE A 51 -15.38 -23.09 -3.40
C ILE A 51 -16.54 -23.40 -2.46
N PRO A 52 -16.81 -24.71 -2.14
CA PRO A 52 -17.90 -25.10 -1.26
C PRO A 52 -17.77 -24.43 0.12
N PRO A 53 -18.90 -24.06 0.77
CA PRO A 53 -18.90 -23.31 2.03
C PRO A 53 -18.25 -24.01 3.22
N ASN A 54 -17.91 -25.29 3.13
CA ASN A 54 -17.51 -26.14 4.27
C ASN A 54 -16.00 -26.42 4.38
N ILE A 55 -15.13 -25.75 3.64
CA ILE A 55 -13.67 -26.02 3.68
C ILE A 55 -12.91 -25.03 4.58
N TYR A 56 -13.58 -24.08 5.20
CA TYR A 56 -12.92 -23.21 6.18
C TYR A 56 -13.16 -23.75 7.59
N PRO A 57 -12.11 -24.13 8.32
CA PRO A 57 -12.22 -24.33 9.77
C PRO A 57 -12.67 -23.00 10.37
N GLN A 58 -13.87 -22.99 10.94
CA GLN A 58 -14.48 -21.83 11.60
C GLN A 58 -13.87 -21.60 12.99
N ASP A 59 -12.64 -22.06 13.24
CA ASP A 59 -12.02 -22.05 14.54
C ASP A 59 -10.62 -21.46 14.48
N ALA A 60 -10.51 -20.29 15.00
CA ALA A 60 -9.47 -19.74 15.86
C ALA A 60 -9.58 -18.21 15.87
N SER A 61 -9.71 -17.65 17.05
CA SER A 61 -9.75 -16.22 17.28
C SER A 61 -8.68 -15.52 16.41
N GLY A 62 -9.06 -14.46 15.71
CA GLY A 62 -8.17 -13.75 14.76
C GLY A 62 -6.84 -13.32 15.38
N SER A 63 -6.81 -13.12 16.69
CA SER A 63 -5.64 -12.83 17.52
C SER A 63 -4.58 -13.94 17.46
N ASN A 64 -4.97 -15.22 17.59
CA ASN A 64 -4.01 -16.33 17.57
C ASN A 64 -3.42 -16.58 16.18
N ARG A 65 -4.15 -16.28 15.09
CA ARG A 65 -3.64 -16.34 13.73
C ARG A 65 -2.66 -15.22 13.45
N PHE A 66 -2.96 -14.00 13.91
CA PHE A 66 -2.08 -12.86 13.80
C PHE A 66 -0.73 -13.09 14.49
N PHE A 67 -0.74 -13.51 15.77
CA PHE A 67 0.50 -13.83 16.50
C PHE A 67 1.28 -14.98 15.87
N ARG A 68 0.60 -16.02 15.40
CA ARG A 68 1.25 -17.13 14.68
C ARG A 68 1.85 -16.66 13.35
N GLY A 69 1.18 -15.77 12.62
CA GLY A 69 1.70 -15.14 11.39
C GLY A 69 2.95 -14.29 11.63
N VAL A 70 2.96 -13.49 12.70
CA VAL A 70 4.12 -12.67 13.10
C VAL A 70 5.29 -13.56 13.55
N MET A 71 5.03 -14.63 14.29
CA MET A 71 6.06 -15.54 14.81
C MET A 71 6.55 -16.59 13.81
N SER A 72 5.80 -16.85 12.74
CA SER A 72 6.07 -17.95 11.78
C SER A 72 7.17 -17.64 10.76
N GLY A 73 8.23 -16.92 11.16
CA GLY A 73 9.51 -16.97 10.45
C GLY A 73 9.88 -15.82 9.53
N ASN A 74 9.11 -14.75 9.42
CA ASN A 74 9.57 -13.55 8.71
C ASN A 74 10.38 -12.65 9.64
N LYS A 75 11.71 -12.67 9.49
CA LYS A 75 12.65 -11.85 10.28
C LYS A 75 12.29 -10.35 10.23
N GLN A 76 11.72 -9.87 9.15
CA GLN A 76 11.37 -8.45 8.99
C GLN A 76 10.13 -8.08 9.82
N MET A 77 9.08 -8.93 9.82
CA MET A 77 7.90 -8.72 10.67
C MET A 77 8.27 -8.75 12.17
N MET A 78 9.15 -9.67 12.55
CA MET A 78 9.64 -9.73 13.94
C MET A 78 10.42 -8.46 14.32
N ARG A 79 11.29 -7.95 13.42
CA ARG A 79 12.00 -6.68 13.65
C ARG A 79 11.04 -5.50 13.79
N LEU A 80 10.00 -5.45 12.93
CA LEU A 80 8.96 -4.42 13.02
C LEU A 80 8.20 -4.54 14.35
N PHE A 81 7.80 -5.74 14.75
CA PHE A 81 7.14 -5.97 16.03
C PHE A 81 8.00 -5.53 17.22
N MET A 82 9.31 -5.86 17.21
CA MET A 82 10.25 -5.40 18.25
C MET A 82 10.36 -3.88 18.26
N LEU A 83 10.44 -3.23 17.10
CA LEU A 83 10.50 -1.79 16.99
C LEU A 83 9.24 -1.12 17.55
N ILE A 84 8.06 -1.63 17.18
CA ILE A 84 6.77 -1.14 17.71
C ILE A 84 6.73 -1.28 19.22
N SER A 85 7.09 -2.45 19.77
CA SER A 85 7.10 -2.69 21.21
C SER A 85 8.01 -1.73 21.95
N LEU A 86 9.20 -1.45 21.39
CA LEU A 86 10.15 -0.51 21.97
C LEU A 86 9.62 0.93 21.94
N ASN A 87 9.04 1.36 20.80
CA ASN A 87 8.45 2.69 20.66
C ASN A 87 7.22 2.87 21.57
N VAL A 88 6.35 1.85 21.71
CA VAL A 88 5.20 1.89 22.63
C VAL A 88 5.67 2.01 24.07
N ALA A 89 6.66 1.23 24.49
CA ALA A 89 7.23 1.33 25.84
C ALA A 89 7.81 2.73 26.10
N TYR A 90 8.55 3.26 25.14
CA TYR A 90 9.16 4.59 25.23
C TYR A 90 8.09 5.70 25.28
N SER A 91 7.13 5.72 24.34
CA SER A 91 6.07 6.75 24.30
C SER A 91 5.17 6.70 25.54
N THR A 92 4.91 5.50 26.09
CA THR A 92 4.15 5.35 27.34
C THR A 92 4.92 5.93 28.52
N ALA A 93 6.22 5.65 28.65
CA ALA A 93 7.06 6.20 29.69
C ALA A 93 7.15 7.72 29.59
N GLU A 94 7.34 8.26 28.40
CA GLU A 94 7.41 9.69 28.14
C GLU A 94 6.09 10.41 28.47
N LEU A 95 4.94 9.82 28.07
CA LEU A 95 3.62 10.33 28.41
C LEU A 95 3.44 10.40 29.93
N PHE A 96 3.81 9.33 30.65
CA PHE A 96 3.68 9.26 32.08
C PHE A 96 4.56 10.31 32.80
N ILE A 97 5.80 10.45 32.36
CA ILE A 97 6.72 11.48 32.88
C ILE A 97 6.20 12.88 32.57
N GLY A 98 5.70 13.11 31.33
CA GLY A 98 5.14 14.39 30.91
C GLY A 98 3.94 14.81 31.74
N LEU A 99 3.00 13.90 31.99
CA LEU A 99 1.82 14.14 32.82
C LEU A 99 2.17 14.42 34.28
N LEU A 100 3.08 13.62 34.89
CA LEU A 100 3.48 13.79 36.27
C LEU A 100 4.28 15.07 36.49
N SER A 101 5.09 15.47 35.52
CA SER A 101 5.91 16.70 35.61
C SER A 101 5.20 17.97 35.14
N GLY A 102 3.96 17.86 34.59
CA GLY A 102 3.20 18.96 34.01
C GLY A 102 3.83 19.59 32.78
N ARG A 103 4.70 18.87 32.06
CA ARG A 103 5.46 19.39 30.92
C ARG A 103 4.71 19.08 29.60
N VAL A 104 3.97 20.07 29.11
CA VAL A 104 3.14 19.98 27.90
C VAL A 104 3.96 19.51 26.68
N GLY A 105 5.21 19.94 26.53
CA GLY A 105 6.07 19.53 25.41
C GLY A 105 6.35 18.01 25.37
N LEU A 106 6.59 17.38 26.54
CA LEU A 106 6.75 15.90 26.59
C LEU A 106 5.45 15.17 26.30
N VAL A 107 4.32 15.70 26.78
CA VAL A 107 3.01 15.12 26.51
C VAL A 107 2.69 15.18 25.00
N SER A 108 2.97 16.32 24.36
CA SER A 108 2.80 16.49 22.91
C SER A 108 3.68 15.52 22.12
N ASP A 109 4.95 15.37 22.50
CA ASP A 109 5.88 14.45 21.85
C ASP A 109 5.44 12.97 22.00
N ALA A 110 5.03 12.60 23.21
CA ALA A 110 4.49 11.25 23.48
C ALA A 110 3.23 10.94 22.66
N PHE A 111 2.32 11.89 22.48
CA PHE A 111 1.16 11.70 21.59
C PHE A 111 1.58 11.49 20.14
N HIS A 112 2.53 12.26 19.66
CA HIS A 112 3.09 12.12 18.33
C HIS A 112 3.64 10.70 18.09
N LEU A 113 4.48 10.23 19.02
CA LEU A 113 5.05 8.87 18.98
C LEU A 113 3.96 7.78 19.07
N THR A 114 2.92 7.99 19.87
CA THR A 114 1.79 7.06 19.98
C THR A 114 1.04 6.92 18.65
N PHE A 115 0.79 8.02 17.95
CA PHE A 115 0.21 7.99 16.61
C PHE A 115 1.11 7.24 15.61
N GLY A 116 2.43 7.49 15.64
CA GLY A 116 3.41 6.75 14.85
C GLY A 116 3.37 5.25 15.11
N CYS A 117 3.30 4.84 16.38
CA CYS A 117 3.12 3.43 16.76
C CYS A 117 1.84 2.83 16.17
N GLY A 118 0.74 3.58 16.12
CA GLY A 118 -0.52 3.16 15.49
C GLY A 118 -0.32 2.86 14.00
N LEU A 119 0.37 3.71 13.27
CA LEU A 119 0.68 3.53 11.84
C LEU A 119 1.62 2.35 11.59
N LEU A 120 2.66 2.19 12.39
CA LEU A 120 3.56 1.04 12.32
C LEU A 120 2.81 -0.27 12.63
N THR A 121 1.87 -0.24 13.58
CA THR A 121 1.00 -1.37 13.90
C THR A 121 0.07 -1.71 12.73
N PHE A 122 -0.48 -0.69 12.05
CA PHE A 122 -1.26 -0.90 10.82
C PHE A 122 -0.39 -1.50 9.71
N SER A 123 0.87 -1.08 9.55
CA SER A 123 1.82 -1.67 8.62
C SER A 123 2.07 -3.15 8.92
N LEU A 124 2.26 -3.50 10.19
CA LEU A 124 2.43 -4.88 10.62
C LEU A 124 1.17 -5.73 10.36
N PHE A 125 -0.01 -5.17 10.65
CA PHE A 125 -1.30 -5.82 10.35
C PHE A 125 -1.48 -6.06 8.85
N ALA A 126 -1.19 -5.06 8.01
CA ALA A 126 -1.25 -5.16 6.56
C ALA A 126 -0.33 -6.28 6.03
N MET A 127 0.91 -6.37 6.54
CA MET A 127 1.85 -7.45 6.18
C MET A 127 1.36 -8.84 6.61
N ALA A 128 0.74 -8.95 7.77
CA ALA A 128 0.18 -10.22 8.25
C ALA A 128 -1.01 -10.66 7.39
N SER A 129 -1.93 -9.72 7.13
CA SER A 129 -3.16 -9.98 6.35
C SER A 129 -2.86 -10.24 4.87
N SER A 130 -1.85 -9.58 4.28
CA SER A 130 -1.50 -9.75 2.86
C SER A 130 -1.09 -11.17 2.48
N ARG A 131 -0.75 -12.01 3.47
CA ARG A 131 -0.39 -13.42 3.31
C ARG A 131 -1.58 -14.37 3.28
N GLU A 132 -2.75 -13.88 3.70
CA GLU A 132 -3.97 -14.66 3.65
C GLU A 132 -4.40 -14.87 2.19
N LYS A 133 -4.98 -16.04 1.94
CA LYS A 133 -5.48 -16.40 0.61
C LYS A 133 -6.71 -15.55 0.26
N PRO A 134 -6.95 -15.31 -1.04
CA PRO A 134 -8.20 -14.72 -1.50
C PRO A 134 -9.41 -15.46 -0.95
N ASP A 135 -10.45 -14.73 -0.58
CA ASP A 135 -11.71 -15.25 -0.09
C ASP A 135 -12.90 -14.76 -0.95
N ARG A 136 -14.13 -15.03 -0.52
CA ARG A 136 -15.33 -14.63 -1.25
C ARG A 136 -15.58 -13.12 -1.23
N VAL A 137 -15.08 -12.43 -0.22
CA VAL A 137 -15.24 -10.98 -0.06
C VAL A 137 -14.11 -10.25 -0.79
N TYR A 138 -12.87 -10.70 -0.59
CA TYR A 138 -11.68 -10.11 -1.21
C TYR A 138 -11.08 -11.10 -2.23
N THR A 139 -11.67 -11.11 -3.42
CA THR A 139 -11.36 -12.08 -4.48
C THR A 139 -9.93 -12.01 -5.00
N TYR A 140 -9.28 -10.84 -4.93
CA TYR A 140 -7.84 -10.65 -5.20
C TYR A 140 -6.95 -10.81 -3.94
N GLY A 141 -7.55 -11.13 -2.78
CA GLY A 141 -6.87 -11.20 -1.49
C GLY A 141 -6.53 -9.82 -0.92
N TYR A 142 -5.64 -9.80 0.06
CA TYR A 142 -5.43 -8.65 0.93
C TYR A 142 -4.14 -7.85 0.61
N LYS A 143 -3.42 -8.16 -0.47
CA LYS A 143 -2.13 -7.52 -0.79
C LYS A 143 -2.22 -6.00 -0.95
N ARG A 144 -3.38 -5.46 -1.35
CA ARG A 144 -3.60 -4.00 -1.43
C ARG A 144 -3.58 -3.30 -0.08
N LEU A 145 -3.77 -4.01 1.04
CA LEU A 145 -3.63 -3.43 2.38
C LEU A 145 -2.21 -2.90 2.62
N GLU A 146 -1.19 -3.54 2.05
CA GLU A 146 0.20 -3.04 2.18
C GLU A 146 0.40 -1.73 1.43
N VAL A 147 -0.23 -1.56 0.25
CA VAL A 147 -0.21 -0.29 -0.48
C VAL A 147 -0.98 0.80 0.27
N LEU A 148 -2.15 0.43 0.83
CA LEU A 148 -2.97 1.34 1.65
C LEU A 148 -2.21 1.77 2.90
N SER A 149 -1.54 0.84 3.58
CA SER A 149 -0.72 1.15 4.75
C SER A 149 0.43 2.09 4.41
N ALA A 150 1.15 1.82 3.31
CA ALA A 150 2.22 2.70 2.84
C ALA A 150 1.70 4.11 2.49
N PHE A 151 0.54 4.20 1.84
CA PHE A 151 -0.11 5.49 1.54
C PHE A 151 -0.51 6.25 2.80
N THR A 152 -1.13 5.56 3.78
CA THR A 152 -1.56 6.17 5.04
C THR A 152 -0.36 6.69 5.83
N ASN A 153 0.74 5.92 5.85
CA ASN A 153 1.98 6.34 6.49
C ASN A 153 2.60 7.56 5.80
N ALA A 154 2.64 7.57 4.46
CA ALA A 154 3.10 8.72 3.69
C ALA A 154 2.21 9.96 3.92
N LEU A 155 0.90 9.80 3.92
CA LEU A 155 -0.02 10.90 4.22
C LEU A 155 0.23 11.51 5.61
N PHE A 156 0.53 10.67 6.59
CA PHE A 156 0.91 11.14 7.94
C PHE A 156 2.23 11.90 7.94
N LEU A 157 3.26 11.42 7.23
CA LEU A 157 4.54 12.12 7.14
C LEU A 157 4.43 13.47 6.43
N LEU A 158 3.57 13.58 5.40
CA LEU A 158 3.25 14.86 4.78
C LEU A 158 2.57 15.81 5.77
N PHE A 159 1.59 15.31 6.53
CA PHE A 159 0.94 16.10 7.58
C PHE A 159 1.94 16.55 8.65
N MET A 160 2.83 15.67 9.07
CA MET A 160 3.93 15.99 9.98
C MET A 160 4.84 17.09 9.46
N SER A 161 5.30 16.96 8.21
CA SER A 161 6.19 17.96 7.61
C SER A 161 5.50 19.33 7.58
N PHE A 162 4.23 19.38 7.25
CA PHE A 162 3.43 20.60 7.29
C PHE A 162 3.30 21.16 8.72
N SER A 163 3.03 20.30 9.71
CA SER A 163 2.96 20.73 11.14
C SER A 163 4.28 21.33 11.63
N LEU A 164 5.41 20.71 11.27
CA LEU A 164 6.74 21.27 11.59
C LEU A 164 7.00 22.61 10.91
N ALA A 165 6.53 22.81 9.68
CA ALA A 165 6.65 24.10 8.99
C ALA A 165 5.85 25.19 9.71
N VAL A 166 4.61 24.86 10.15
CA VAL A 166 3.76 25.79 10.92
C VAL A 166 4.39 26.11 12.27
N GLU A 167 4.97 25.12 12.96
CA GLU A 167 5.70 25.30 14.23
C GLU A 167 6.91 26.23 14.04
N ALA A 168 7.71 26.02 12.98
CA ALA A 168 8.83 26.88 12.65
C ALA A 168 8.38 28.33 12.37
N LEU A 169 7.29 28.52 11.63
CA LEU A 169 6.73 29.83 11.36
C LEU A 169 6.23 30.52 12.64
N HIS A 170 5.58 29.76 13.50
CA HIS A 170 5.09 30.27 14.80
C HIS A 170 6.23 30.70 15.71
N ALA A 171 7.28 29.88 15.83
CA ALA A 171 8.49 30.19 16.59
C ALA A 171 9.19 31.46 16.04
N PHE A 172 9.19 31.64 14.72
CA PHE A 172 9.76 32.86 14.09
C PHE A 172 8.98 34.13 14.45
N ILE A 173 7.64 34.05 14.52
CA ILE A 173 6.79 35.20 14.81
C ILE A 173 6.85 35.61 16.30
N GLN A 174 6.95 34.63 17.21
CA GLN A 174 6.89 34.88 18.65
C GLN A 174 8.21 35.20 19.30
N ASP A 175 9.34 35.03 18.58
CA ASP A 175 10.72 35.25 19.08
C ASP A 175 11.00 34.50 20.42
N GLU A 176 10.30 33.38 20.68
CA GLU A 176 10.41 32.54 21.86
C GLU A 176 11.49 31.45 21.66
N SER A 177 12.72 31.75 21.97
CA SER A 177 13.79 30.72 22.11
C SER A 177 13.94 30.27 23.57
N GLU A 178 13.03 29.40 24.02
CA GLU A 178 13.20 28.77 25.34
C GLU A 178 14.09 27.53 25.27
N HIS A 179 15.16 27.52 26.07
CA HIS A 179 16.01 26.33 26.25
C HIS A 179 15.29 25.25 27.06
N LYS A 180 14.68 24.29 26.38
CA LYS A 180 13.97 23.18 27.04
C LYS A 180 14.88 21.95 27.14
N HIS A 181 15.84 21.95 28.08
CA HIS A 181 16.81 20.86 28.28
C HIS A 181 16.21 19.48 28.42
N TYR A 182 14.96 19.34 28.91
CA TYR A 182 14.27 18.07 29.02
C TYR A 182 13.87 17.49 27.64
N LEU A 183 13.62 18.35 26.65
CA LEU A 183 13.35 17.92 25.30
C LEU A 183 14.58 17.34 24.60
N ILE A 184 15.77 17.79 24.99
CA ILE A 184 17.02 17.25 24.43
C ILE A 184 17.23 15.80 24.91
N VAL A 185 16.95 15.49 26.15
CA VAL A 185 17.07 14.13 26.70
C VAL A 185 16.08 13.21 26.00
N SER A 186 14.83 13.67 25.81
CA SER A 186 13.83 12.95 25.03
C SER A 186 14.29 12.75 23.58
N ALA A 187 14.74 13.79 22.89
CA ALA A 187 15.21 13.72 21.51
C ALA A 187 16.40 12.75 21.34
N VAL A 188 17.36 12.73 22.25
CA VAL A 188 18.48 11.78 22.21
C VAL A 188 17.98 10.35 22.37
N THR A 189 17.09 10.09 23.31
CA THR A 189 16.53 8.75 23.54
C THR A 189 15.72 8.28 22.33
N ASN A 190 14.86 9.15 21.80
CA ASN A 190 14.07 8.87 20.59
C ASN A 190 14.97 8.61 19.37
N LEU A 191 16.02 9.41 19.19
CA LEU A 191 17.00 9.20 18.12
C LEU A 191 17.65 7.81 18.21
N LEU A 192 18.07 7.38 19.39
CA LEU A 192 18.67 6.06 19.58
C LEU A 192 17.71 4.93 19.24
N VAL A 193 16.46 5.03 19.69
CA VAL A 193 15.42 4.05 19.39
C VAL A 193 15.15 3.98 17.87
N ASN A 194 15.00 5.12 17.21
CA ASN A 194 14.73 5.18 15.79
C ASN A 194 15.94 4.76 14.93
N LEU A 195 17.17 5.01 15.35
CA LEU A 195 18.36 4.50 14.67
C LEU A 195 18.43 2.97 14.65
N ILE A 196 17.93 2.30 15.69
CA ILE A 196 17.74 0.84 15.66
C ILE A 196 16.78 0.43 14.55
N GLY A 197 15.67 1.16 14.40
CA GLY A 197 14.69 0.95 13.33
C GLY A 197 15.30 1.18 11.94
N VAL A 198 16.02 2.27 11.75
CA VAL A 198 16.74 2.55 10.50
C VAL A 198 17.73 1.42 10.17
N TRP A 199 18.46 0.93 11.16
CA TRP A 199 19.38 -0.20 10.97
C TRP A 199 18.67 -1.49 10.59
N PHE A 200 17.49 -1.78 11.15
CA PHE A 200 16.69 -2.94 10.79
C PHE A 200 16.20 -2.90 9.34
N PHE A 201 15.82 -1.70 8.87
CA PHE A 201 15.21 -1.48 7.54
C PHE A 201 16.15 -0.78 6.54
N ARG A 202 17.47 -0.71 6.83
CA ARG A 202 18.48 -0.02 5.99
C ARG A 202 18.46 -0.39 4.50
N ASN A 203 18.01 -1.59 4.16
CA ASN A 203 17.93 -2.04 2.77
C ASN A 203 16.84 -1.29 1.98
N TYR A 204 15.89 -0.69 2.68
CA TYR A 204 14.78 0.09 2.12
C TYR A 204 15.01 1.61 2.23
N ALA A 205 16.14 2.06 2.79
CA ALA A 205 16.50 3.47 2.95
C ALA A 205 17.02 4.10 1.63
N ARG A 206 16.34 3.87 0.51
CA ARG A 206 16.71 4.40 -0.81
C ARG A 206 15.60 5.30 -1.33
N ILE A 207 15.94 6.51 -1.76
CA ILE A 207 14.99 7.53 -2.23
C ILE A 207 14.25 7.09 -3.51
N ASN A 208 14.93 6.37 -4.41
CA ASN A 208 14.36 5.90 -5.68
C ASN A 208 14.24 4.38 -5.71
N LEU A 209 13.47 3.83 -4.78
CA LEU A 209 13.23 2.39 -4.75
C LEU A 209 12.18 2.00 -5.80
N VAL A 210 12.54 1.07 -6.68
CA VAL A 210 11.57 0.46 -7.60
C VAL A 210 10.93 -0.72 -6.87
N TYR A 211 9.68 -0.57 -6.48
CA TYR A 211 8.94 -1.60 -5.78
C TYR A 211 8.60 -2.77 -6.70
N ARG A 212 9.02 -3.96 -6.32
CA ARG A 212 8.67 -5.20 -7.05
C ARG A 212 7.45 -5.88 -6.48
N LYS A 213 7.16 -5.64 -5.20
CA LYS A 213 6.05 -6.21 -4.44
C LYS A 213 5.44 -5.15 -3.54
N ALA A 214 4.19 -5.33 -3.14
CA ALA A 214 3.52 -4.48 -2.15
C ALA A 214 4.27 -4.45 -0.81
N GLU A 215 4.83 -5.58 -0.40
CA GLU A 215 5.64 -5.74 0.80
C GLU A 215 6.86 -4.79 0.81
N ASP A 216 7.55 -4.63 -0.33
CA ASP A 216 8.69 -3.71 -0.45
C ASP A 216 8.27 -2.25 -0.21
N MET A 217 7.10 -1.86 -0.73
CA MET A 217 6.54 -0.51 -0.54
C MET A 217 6.20 -0.25 0.93
N ASN A 218 5.59 -1.23 1.59
CA ASN A 218 5.23 -1.11 3.00
C ASN A 218 6.48 -1.05 3.90
N TYR A 219 7.51 -1.88 3.67
CA TYR A 219 8.78 -1.78 4.40
C TYR A 219 9.49 -0.44 4.14
N HIS A 220 9.42 0.08 2.93
CA HIS A 220 9.96 1.39 2.62
C HIS A 220 9.23 2.50 3.40
N SER A 221 7.90 2.45 3.49
CA SER A 221 7.12 3.41 4.27
C SER A 221 7.50 3.39 5.76
N VAL A 222 7.69 2.19 6.34
CA VAL A 222 8.18 2.02 7.71
C VAL A 222 9.59 2.63 7.87
N CYS A 223 10.48 2.38 6.90
CA CYS A 223 11.83 2.94 6.93
C CYS A 223 11.81 4.48 6.87
N LEU A 224 10.98 5.06 6.00
CA LEU A 224 10.82 6.50 5.91
C LEU A 224 10.25 7.11 7.19
N HIS A 225 9.30 6.42 7.84
CA HIS A 225 8.74 6.87 9.10
C HIS A 225 9.83 7.00 10.19
N VAL A 226 10.58 5.92 10.46
CA VAL A 226 11.63 5.95 11.47
C VAL A 226 12.80 6.88 11.09
N LEU A 227 13.05 7.04 9.78
CA LEU A 227 14.05 8.01 9.30
C LEU A 227 13.59 9.45 9.53
N ALA A 228 12.33 9.78 9.26
CA ALA A 228 11.74 11.09 9.51
C ALA A 228 11.81 11.45 11.01
N ASP A 229 11.47 10.51 11.89
CA ASP A 229 11.57 10.68 13.33
C ASP A 229 13.04 10.86 13.78
N SER A 230 13.98 10.15 13.16
CA SER A 230 15.41 10.32 13.41
C SER A 230 15.90 11.70 12.98
N ILE A 231 15.47 12.18 11.80
CA ILE A 231 15.81 13.52 11.29
C ILE A 231 15.22 14.60 12.19
N ARG A 232 13.98 14.44 12.66
CA ARG A 232 13.32 15.36 13.59
C ARG A 232 14.10 15.45 14.91
N SER A 233 14.43 14.31 15.51
CA SER A 233 15.19 14.27 16.78
C SER A 233 16.60 14.85 16.62
N ALA A 234 17.29 14.53 15.52
CA ALA A 234 18.60 15.11 15.22
C ALA A 234 18.52 16.63 15.01
N GLY A 235 17.46 17.11 14.36
CA GLY A 235 17.19 18.53 14.18
C GLY A 235 17.01 19.29 15.50
N LEU A 236 16.26 18.71 16.45
CA LEU A 236 16.08 19.28 17.79
C LEU A 236 17.40 19.35 18.58
N ILE A 237 18.22 18.30 18.50
CA ILE A 237 19.56 18.27 19.16
C ILE A 237 20.46 19.32 18.53
N LEU A 238 20.49 19.43 17.19
CA LEU A 238 21.28 20.41 16.47
C LEU A 238 20.84 21.85 16.81
N ALA A 239 19.52 22.09 16.80
CA ALA A 239 18.95 23.38 17.17
C ALA A 239 19.41 23.82 18.58
N SER A 240 19.28 22.91 19.56
CA SER A 240 19.71 23.16 20.92
C SER A 240 21.21 23.44 21.02
N TRP A 241 22.03 22.69 20.28
CA TRP A 241 23.49 22.93 20.26
C TRP A 241 23.83 24.29 19.64
N LEU A 242 23.21 24.67 18.52
CA LEU A 242 23.43 25.99 17.91
C LEU A 242 22.97 27.14 18.79
N LEU A 243 21.87 26.98 19.53
CA LEU A 243 21.43 27.97 20.53
C LEU A 243 22.47 28.16 21.64
N THR A 244 23.15 27.11 22.12
CA THR A 244 24.23 27.23 23.10
C THR A 244 25.46 27.97 22.55
N LEU A 245 25.66 27.95 21.23
CA LEU A 245 26.69 28.71 20.52
C LEU A 245 26.27 30.18 20.26
N GLY A 246 25.08 30.58 20.67
CA GLY A 246 24.56 31.93 20.51
C GLY A 246 23.94 32.23 19.12
N VAL A 247 23.65 31.21 18.31
CA VAL A 247 22.95 31.38 17.02
C VAL A 247 21.49 31.67 17.29
N LYS A 248 21.06 32.90 17.07
CA LYS A 248 19.65 33.28 17.20
C LYS A 248 18.78 32.54 16.15
N ASN A 249 17.57 32.16 16.54
CA ASN A 249 16.58 31.46 15.67
C ASN A 249 17.10 30.14 15.11
N ALA A 250 18.02 29.46 15.75
CA ALA A 250 18.54 28.16 15.28
C ALA A 250 17.46 27.08 15.29
N ASP A 251 16.52 27.16 16.21
CA ASP A 251 15.34 26.31 16.31
C ASP A 251 14.43 26.46 15.06
N VAL A 252 14.10 27.69 14.67
CA VAL A 252 13.31 27.98 13.47
C VAL A 252 14.00 27.42 12.22
N LEU A 253 15.31 27.67 12.09
CA LEU A 253 16.09 27.22 10.95
C LEU A 253 16.13 25.69 10.87
N CYS A 254 16.40 25.02 11.98
CA CYS A 254 16.47 23.56 12.04
C CYS A 254 15.10 22.92 11.79
N LEU A 255 14.02 23.42 12.41
CA LEU A 255 12.65 22.92 12.16
C LEU A 255 12.21 23.09 10.71
N GLY A 256 12.49 24.25 10.10
CA GLY A 256 12.20 24.51 8.70
C GLY A 256 12.96 23.56 7.77
N LEU A 257 14.24 23.32 8.04
CA LEU A 257 15.06 22.38 7.26
C LEU A 257 14.58 20.94 7.42
N VAL A 258 14.24 20.50 8.64
CA VAL A 258 13.67 19.18 8.92
C VAL A 258 12.34 19.00 8.16
N SER A 259 11.44 19.98 8.25
CA SER A 259 10.16 19.98 7.54
C SER A 259 10.35 19.78 6.03
N ALA A 260 11.19 20.62 5.41
CA ALA A 260 11.48 20.51 3.97
C ALA A 260 12.09 19.14 3.61
N THR A 261 13.03 18.65 4.42
CA THR A 261 13.69 17.36 4.17
C THR A 261 12.69 16.20 4.22
N VAL A 262 11.84 16.13 5.26
CA VAL A 262 10.82 15.09 5.39
C VAL A 262 9.83 15.16 4.24
N PHE A 263 9.38 16.36 3.87
CA PHE A 263 8.48 16.55 2.74
C PHE A 263 9.06 15.97 1.44
N PHE A 264 10.28 16.35 1.07
CA PHE A 264 10.90 15.87 -0.18
C PHE A 264 11.21 14.39 -0.17
N LEU A 265 11.52 13.80 0.97
CA LEU A 265 11.75 12.37 1.11
C LEU A 265 10.47 11.56 0.92
N ASP A 266 9.33 12.09 1.36
CA ASP A 266 8.07 11.36 1.39
C ASP A 266 7.24 11.48 0.11
N VAL A 267 7.30 12.61 -0.61
CA VAL A 267 6.52 12.86 -1.83
C VAL A 267 6.60 11.74 -2.87
N PRO A 268 7.77 11.12 -3.15
CA PRO A 268 7.85 10.01 -4.11
C PRO A 268 7.01 8.80 -3.70
N LEU A 269 7.05 8.41 -2.42
CA LEU A 269 6.25 7.30 -1.89
C LEU A 269 4.76 7.62 -1.98
N PHE A 270 4.36 8.82 -1.51
CA PHE A 270 2.97 9.26 -1.55
C PHE A 270 2.39 9.23 -2.97
N ARG A 271 3.12 9.76 -3.96
CA ARG A 271 2.69 9.74 -5.37
C ARG A 271 2.57 8.33 -5.91
N THR A 272 3.54 7.46 -5.62
CA THR A 272 3.54 6.09 -6.15
C THR A 272 2.42 5.27 -5.53
N ALA A 273 2.26 5.30 -4.20
CA ALA A 273 1.20 4.57 -3.52
C ALA A 273 -0.19 5.08 -3.91
N GLY A 274 -0.37 6.42 -3.97
CA GLY A 274 -1.60 7.06 -4.44
C GLY A 274 -1.92 6.71 -5.89
N GLY A 275 -0.93 6.69 -6.78
CA GLY A 275 -1.10 6.30 -8.18
C GLY A 275 -1.63 4.88 -8.34
N ILE A 276 -1.09 3.92 -7.55
CA ILE A 276 -1.57 2.53 -7.57
C ILE A 276 -3.01 2.45 -7.04
N LEU A 277 -3.34 3.16 -5.96
CA LEU A 277 -4.70 3.17 -5.42
C LEU A 277 -5.70 3.80 -6.40
N LEU A 278 -5.28 4.79 -7.18
CA LEU A 278 -6.07 5.46 -8.23
C LEU A 278 -6.02 4.71 -9.58
N GLN A 279 -5.49 3.49 -9.62
CA GLN A 279 -5.43 2.67 -10.83
C GLN A 279 -4.66 3.35 -11.99
N MET A 280 -3.55 4.01 -11.68
CA MET A 280 -2.66 4.62 -12.68
C MET A 280 -2.11 3.54 -13.63
N ALA A 281 -1.87 3.91 -14.87
CA ALA A 281 -1.22 3.02 -15.85
C ALA A 281 0.13 2.50 -15.31
N PRO A 282 0.47 1.23 -15.56
CA PRO A 282 1.65 0.60 -14.97
C PRO A 282 2.94 1.29 -15.46
N PRO A 283 3.74 1.89 -14.57
CA PRO A 283 4.92 2.67 -14.96
C PRO A 283 6.03 1.81 -15.58
N ARG A 284 5.99 0.50 -15.37
CA ARG A 284 6.96 -0.45 -15.92
C ARG A 284 6.72 -0.83 -17.36
N ILE A 285 5.48 -0.67 -17.84
CA ILE A 285 5.12 -1.00 -19.21
C ILE A 285 5.09 0.31 -20.01
N PRO A 286 6.01 0.49 -20.98
CA PRO A 286 6.02 1.70 -21.80
C PRO A 286 4.71 1.84 -22.57
N SER A 287 4.15 3.05 -22.61
CA SER A 287 2.93 3.34 -23.38
C SER A 287 3.08 3.00 -24.87
N SER A 288 4.31 3.10 -25.40
CA SER A 288 4.64 2.68 -26.78
C SER A 288 4.45 1.17 -27.00
N ALA A 289 4.77 0.33 -26.01
CA ALA A 289 4.56 -1.12 -26.08
C ALA A 289 3.06 -1.45 -26.07
N LEU A 290 2.29 -0.83 -25.18
CA LEU A 290 0.82 -0.98 -25.16
C LEU A 290 0.19 -0.51 -26.47
N SER A 291 0.65 0.63 -27.03
CA SER A 291 0.16 1.15 -28.32
C SER A 291 0.55 0.24 -29.48
N LYS A 292 1.69 -0.45 -29.42
CA LYS A 292 2.07 -1.46 -30.42
C LYS A 292 1.13 -2.66 -30.38
N CYS A 293 0.86 -3.23 -29.19
CA CYS A 293 -0.07 -4.34 -29.04
C CYS A 293 -1.49 -3.96 -29.49
N TRP A 294 -1.96 -2.78 -29.10
CA TRP A 294 -3.23 -2.25 -29.61
C TRP A 294 -3.30 -2.28 -31.12
N ARG A 295 -2.30 -1.74 -31.82
CA ARG A 295 -2.25 -1.72 -33.29
C ARG A 295 -2.21 -3.13 -33.88
N GLN A 296 -1.48 -4.06 -33.28
CA GLN A 296 -1.42 -5.45 -33.72
C GLN A 296 -2.77 -6.14 -33.62
N VAL A 297 -3.52 -5.93 -32.52
CA VAL A 297 -4.88 -6.45 -32.37
C VAL A 297 -5.83 -5.80 -33.37
N SER A 298 -5.78 -4.47 -33.53
CA SER A 298 -6.65 -3.73 -34.45
C SER A 298 -6.36 -4.02 -35.94
N SER A 299 -5.19 -4.55 -36.27
CA SER A 299 -4.83 -4.88 -37.67
C SER A 299 -5.28 -6.27 -38.10
N ARG A 300 -5.92 -7.06 -37.24
CA ARG A 300 -6.45 -8.37 -37.56
C ARG A 300 -7.74 -8.23 -38.40
N GLU A 301 -7.87 -9.06 -39.40
CA GLU A 301 -9.05 -9.06 -40.33
C GLU A 301 -10.35 -9.40 -39.62
N ASP A 302 -10.28 -10.20 -38.56
CA ASP A 302 -11.42 -10.70 -37.77
C ASP A 302 -11.89 -9.63 -36.74
N VAL A 303 -11.06 -8.65 -36.39
CA VAL A 303 -11.36 -7.61 -35.41
C VAL A 303 -11.82 -6.33 -36.15
N SER A 304 -13.05 -5.91 -35.88
CA SER A 304 -13.60 -4.67 -36.44
C SER A 304 -13.05 -3.43 -35.74
N ALA A 305 -12.97 -3.47 -34.41
CA ALA A 305 -12.42 -2.39 -33.60
C ALA A 305 -11.99 -2.87 -32.22
N VAL A 306 -11.07 -2.12 -31.59
CA VAL A 306 -10.77 -2.19 -30.15
C VAL A 306 -11.44 -1.00 -29.50
N SER A 307 -12.52 -1.21 -28.77
CA SER A 307 -13.35 -0.13 -28.22
C SER A 307 -12.77 0.47 -26.95
N GLN A 308 -12.22 -0.36 -26.06
CA GLN A 308 -11.61 0.07 -24.81
C GLN A 308 -10.42 -0.83 -24.45
N ALA A 309 -9.37 -0.22 -23.90
CA ALA A 309 -8.27 -0.95 -23.27
C ALA A 309 -7.81 -0.18 -22.03
N ARG A 310 -7.81 -0.84 -20.87
CA ARG A 310 -7.41 -0.28 -19.59
C ARG A 310 -6.42 -1.20 -18.92
N PHE A 311 -5.33 -0.64 -18.41
CA PHE A 311 -4.27 -1.37 -17.73
C PHE A 311 -3.87 -0.61 -16.48
N TRP A 312 -3.74 -1.32 -15.36
CA TRP A 312 -3.34 -0.73 -14.07
C TRP A 312 -2.61 -1.74 -13.20
N GLU A 313 -1.85 -1.25 -12.23
CA GLU A 313 -1.28 -2.12 -11.19
C GLU A 313 -2.30 -2.33 -10.06
N LEU A 314 -2.61 -3.59 -9.75
CA LEU A 314 -3.36 -3.95 -8.55
C LEU A 314 -2.50 -3.68 -7.30
N VAL A 315 -1.26 -4.13 -7.37
CA VAL A 315 -0.18 -3.90 -6.41
C VAL A 315 1.13 -3.83 -7.22
N PRO A 316 2.22 -3.28 -6.66
CA PRO A 316 3.50 -3.25 -7.35
C PRO A 316 3.88 -4.59 -7.96
N GLY A 317 4.10 -4.61 -9.25
CA GLY A 317 4.49 -5.81 -10.02
C GLY A 317 3.35 -6.77 -10.39
N HIS A 318 2.11 -6.43 -10.11
CA HIS A 318 0.94 -7.20 -10.55
C HIS A 318 0.02 -6.32 -11.38
N VAL A 319 0.12 -6.47 -12.69
CA VAL A 319 -0.65 -5.69 -13.67
C VAL A 319 -1.90 -6.44 -14.08
N ILE A 320 -3.02 -5.71 -14.10
CA ILE A 320 -4.31 -6.18 -14.60
C ILE A 320 -4.64 -5.42 -15.88
N GLY A 321 -5.29 -6.09 -16.83
CA GLY A 321 -5.80 -5.50 -18.04
C GLY A 321 -7.27 -5.81 -18.29
N SER A 322 -7.97 -4.89 -18.94
CA SER A 322 -9.31 -5.09 -19.48
C SER A 322 -9.36 -4.53 -20.88
N ILE A 323 -9.80 -5.37 -21.85
CA ILE A 323 -9.91 -5.01 -23.27
C ILE A 323 -11.29 -5.38 -23.76
N SER A 324 -11.90 -4.50 -24.53
CA SER A 324 -13.17 -4.71 -25.21
C SER A 324 -12.95 -4.68 -26.72
N LEU A 325 -13.29 -5.78 -27.39
CA LEU A 325 -13.09 -6.00 -28.84
C LEU A 325 -14.44 -6.10 -29.55
N GLN A 326 -14.53 -5.49 -30.73
CA GLN A 326 -15.61 -5.71 -31.65
C GLN A 326 -15.14 -6.70 -32.73
N VAL A 327 -15.84 -7.82 -32.87
CA VAL A 327 -15.50 -8.91 -33.78
C VAL A 327 -16.63 -9.10 -34.78
N LYS A 328 -16.30 -9.48 -36.03
CA LYS A 328 -17.28 -9.74 -37.07
C LYS A 328 -18.13 -10.95 -36.70
N ASP A 329 -19.44 -10.88 -37.03
CA ASP A 329 -20.37 -11.99 -36.81
C ASP A 329 -19.92 -13.26 -37.54
N GLY A 330 -20.05 -14.40 -36.82
CA GLY A 330 -19.74 -15.73 -37.39
C GLY A 330 -18.26 -16.13 -37.33
N VAL A 331 -17.38 -15.30 -36.76
CA VAL A 331 -15.97 -15.64 -36.55
C VAL A 331 -15.81 -16.44 -35.25
N ASP A 332 -14.91 -17.45 -35.25
CA ASP A 332 -14.52 -18.16 -34.02
C ASP A 332 -13.67 -17.21 -33.14
N ASP A 333 -14.12 -16.96 -31.92
CA ASP A 333 -13.50 -16.05 -30.97
C ASP A 333 -12.24 -16.65 -30.30
N ARG A 334 -12.08 -17.97 -30.25
CA ARG A 334 -11.01 -18.66 -29.57
C ARG A 334 -9.61 -18.27 -30.07
N PRO A 335 -9.32 -18.25 -31.39
CA PRO A 335 -8.01 -17.82 -31.88
C PRO A 335 -7.71 -16.36 -31.57
N ILE A 336 -8.75 -15.51 -31.54
CA ILE A 336 -8.60 -14.07 -31.20
C ILE A 336 -8.25 -13.91 -29.74
N LEU A 337 -9.00 -14.59 -28.85
CA LEU A 337 -8.74 -14.58 -27.41
C LEU A 337 -7.34 -15.05 -27.09
N GLN A 338 -6.93 -16.19 -27.66
CA GLN A 338 -5.58 -16.74 -27.44
C GLN A 338 -4.52 -15.76 -27.90
N TYR A 339 -4.64 -15.21 -29.10
CA TYR A 339 -3.69 -14.24 -29.65
C TYR A 339 -3.56 -13.00 -28.76
N VAL A 340 -4.68 -12.44 -28.30
CA VAL A 340 -4.69 -11.26 -27.42
C VAL A 340 -4.06 -11.59 -26.07
N HIS A 341 -4.40 -12.73 -25.48
CA HIS A 341 -3.77 -13.16 -24.23
C HIS A 341 -2.25 -13.35 -24.37
N ASP A 342 -1.79 -14.04 -25.40
CA ASP A 342 -0.37 -14.30 -25.63
C ASP A 342 0.40 -12.96 -25.83
N LEU A 343 -0.15 -12.06 -26.63
CA LEU A 343 0.43 -10.76 -26.93
C LEU A 343 0.64 -9.88 -25.68
N TYR A 344 -0.37 -9.82 -24.81
CA TYR A 344 -0.27 -9.02 -23.59
C TYR A 344 0.46 -9.75 -22.45
N HIS A 345 0.46 -11.08 -22.46
CA HIS A 345 1.26 -11.90 -21.55
C HIS A 345 2.76 -11.65 -21.73
N GLU A 346 3.24 -11.47 -22.96
CA GLU A 346 4.63 -11.09 -23.24
C GLU A 346 5.03 -9.75 -22.61
N LEU A 347 4.09 -8.84 -22.38
CA LEU A 347 4.30 -7.59 -21.66
C LEU A 347 4.25 -7.74 -20.12
N GLY A 348 3.99 -8.95 -19.62
CA GLY A 348 3.86 -9.22 -18.19
C GLY A 348 2.47 -8.93 -17.63
N ILE A 349 1.43 -8.84 -18.48
CA ILE A 349 0.03 -8.71 -18.08
C ILE A 349 -0.59 -10.10 -18.05
N HIS A 350 -0.62 -10.71 -16.86
CA HIS A 350 -1.08 -12.08 -16.70
C HIS A 350 -2.59 -12.18 -16.40
N ASP A 351 -3.16 -11.15 -15.78
CA ASP A 351 -4.59 -11.05 -15.48
C ASP A 351 -5.24 -10.10 -16.50
N LEU A 352 -5.69 -10.65 -17.64
CA LEU A 352 -6.33 -9.90 -18.70
C LEU A 352 -7.79 -10.37 -18.87
N ALA A 353 -8.73 -9.46 -18.75
CA ALA A 353 -10.12 -9.67 -19.11
C ALA A 353 -10.35 -9.18 -20.54
N VAL A 354 -10.82 -10.04 -21.42
CA VAL A 354 -11.18 -9.70 -22.80
C VAL A 354 -12.68 -9.88 -22.98
N GLN A 355 -13.36 -8.79 -23.30
CA GLN A 355 -14.76 -8.78 -23.67
C GLN A 355 -14.86 -8.76 -25.20
N ILE A 356 -15.72 -9.61 -25.78
CA ILE A 356 -16.00 -9.64 -27.20
C ILE A 356 -17.46 -9.22 -27.41
N ASP A 357 -17.65 -8.21 -28.26
CA ASP A 357 -18.94 -7.77 -28.76
C ASP A 357 -18.98 -8.07 -30.25
N TYR A 358 -20.06 -8.71 -30.76
CA TYR A 358 -20.22 -9.04 -32.18
C TYR A 358 -20.92 -7.90 -32.91
N THR A 359 -20.46 -7.61 -34.16
CA THR A 359 -20.98 -6.53 -35.00
C THR A 359 -21.32 -7.03 -36.39
#